data_1ad83cd5df3242da6ff5d55788e9b679
#
_entry.id   1ad83cd5df3242da6ff5d55788e9b679
#
_cell.length_a   1.000
_cell.length_b   1.000
_cell.length_c   1.000
_cell.angle_alpha   90.00
_cell.angle_beta   90.00
_cell.angle_gamma   90.00
#
_symmetry.space_group_name_H-M   'P 1'
#
loop_
_entity.id
_entity.type
_entity.pdbx_description
1 polymer ?
#
loop_
_entity_poly.entity_id
_entity_poly.type
_entity_poly.pdbx_seq_one_letter_code
_entity_poly.pdbx_strand_id
1 'polypeptide(L)'
;MTVMKKITFIYNPVSGVMGKRMIMSQVEERIDRTQFEIEVVKTAWAGHATLLARQAVEAGADIVCAVGGDGTMNEVARALIGTRVALAIIPCGSGNGLARHLHIPLDPIRAIELINTATIRQMDYGLINQHPFFCTCGVGFDAFISEKFAKAKLRGPLTYVENVLTNGLKYNPETYDIDIIGEHEEHSTQKAFLIACGNASQYGNNFYITPGASVRDGLLDVTIIKPFTVLDAPQVALQLVGGTVESNHLFSTFRCRSITIHRQKSGVIHYDGDPIMSGPEVHISVVPHGINCVCPSKEGVLDVAENIQNVVMEQFGLMQMRSDELLRANRQANRRIREQTERTNRRIREETKKLISRIKK
;
A
#
# COMPACT_ATOMS: atom_id res chain seq x y z
N MET A 1 -12.93 -18.79 -34.28
CA MET A 1 -11.62 -18.83 -33.61
C MET A 1 -11.63 -17.73 -32.57
N THR A 2 -11.51 -18.06 -31.30
CA THR A 2 -11.38 -17.05 -30.22
C THR A 2 -10.02 -16.40 -30.41
N VAL A 3 -10.00 -15.07 -30.56
CA VAL A 3 -8.75 -14.31 -30.66
C VAL A 3 -8.05 -14.41 -29.30
N MET A 4 -6.80 -14.90 -29.30
CA MET A 4 -5.99 -15.03 -28.10
C MET A 4 -5.65 -13.64 -27.57
N LYS A 5 -5.89 -13.39 -26.28
CA LYS A 5 -5.59 -12.10 -25.64
C LYS A 5 -4.11 -12.03 -25.24
N LYS A 6 -3.50 -10.86 -25.37
CA LYS A 6 -2.11 -10.62 -24.98
C LYS A 6 -2.03 -10.05 -23.56
N ILE A 7 -1.26 -10.71 -22.67
CA ILE A 7 -0.99 -10.23 -21.30
C ILE A 7 0.50 -9.93 -21.15
N THR A 8 0.83 -8.72 -20.71
CA THR A 8 2.18 -8.35 -20.29
C THR A 8 2.26 -8.29 -18.77
N PHE A 9 3.08 -9.15 -18.15
CA PHE A 9 3.37 -9.17 -16.72
C PHE A 9 4.57 -8.28 -16.41
N ILE A 10 4.36 -7.23 -15.64
CA ILE A 10 5.40 -6.30 -15.19
C ILE A 10 5.72 -6.58 -13.73
N TYR A 11 6.92 -7.09 -13.45
CA TYR A 11 7.30 -7.42 -12.08
C TYR A 11 8.46 -6.57 -11.56
N ASN A 12 8.33 -6.17 -10.28
CA ASN A 12 9.39 -5.48 -9.57
C ASN A 12 10.24 -6.51 -8.78
N PRO A 13 11.50 -6.74 -9.14
CA PRO A 13 12.32 -7.77 -8.51
C PRO A 13 12.66 -7.49 -7.04
N VAL A 14 12.54 -6.23 -6.60
CA VAL A 14 12.94 -5.78 -5.25
C VAL A 14 11.74 -5.71 -4.28
N SER A 15 10.50 -5.74 -4.77
CA SER A 15 9.30 -5.62 -3.93
C SER A 15 8.87 -6.96 -3.33
N GLY A 16 8.44 -6.96 -2.05
CA GLY A 16 7.80 -8.11 -1.38
C GLY A 16 8.77 -9.16 -0.84
N VAL A 17 8.20 -10.11 -0.09
CA VAL A 17 8.92 -11.13 0.70
C VAL A 17 9.17 -12.43 -0.07
N MET A 18 8.35 -12.76 -1.06
CA MET A 18 8.49 -14.00 -1.84
C MET A 18 9.43 -13.81 -3.04
N GLY A 19 10.23 -14.84 -3.33
CA GLY A 19 11.12 -14.85 -4.47
C GLY A 19 10.38 -14.69 -5.80
N LYS A 20 10.50 -13.54 -6.46
CA LYS A 20 9.78 -13.20 -7.71
C LYS A 20 10.01 -14.17 -8.86
N ARG A 21 11.18 -14.82 -8.91
CA ARG A 21 11.46 -15.87 -9.92
C ARG A 21 10.49 -17.04 -9.80
N MET A 22 10.15 -17.44 -8.57
CA MET A 22 9.18 -18.49 -8.33
C MET A 22 7.76 -18.08 -8.76
N ILE A 23 7.37 -16.81 -8.50
CA ILE A 23 6.06 -16.30 -8.95
C ILE A 23 6.00 -16.28 -10.49
N MET A 24 7.08 -15.89 -11.18
CA MET A 24 7.10 -15.87 -12.65
C MET A 24 7.06 -17.26 -13.25
N SER A 25 7.69 -18.28 -12.65
CA SER A 25 7.53 -19.66 -13.10
C SER A 25 6.09 -20.16 -12.93
N GLN A 26 5.39 -19.72 -11.87
CA GLN A 26 3.98 -20.05 -11.68
C GLN A 26 3.05 -19.35 -12.70
N VAL A 27 3.40 -18.14 -13.16
CA VAL A 27 2.68 -17.48 -14.27
C VAL A 27 2.74 -18.32 -15.54
N GLU A 28 3.93 -18.81 -15.90
CA GLU A 28 4.12 -19.65 -17.08
C GLU A 28 3.38 -21.00 -17.01
N GLU A 29 3.27 -21.56 -15.81
CA GLU A 29 2.64 -22.86 -15.55
C GLU A 29 1.11 -22.77 -15.47
N ARG A 30 0.55 -21.68 -14.91
CA ARG A 30 -0.87 -21.60 -14.53
C ARG A 30 -1.74 -20.75 -15.42
N ILE A 31 -1.17 -19.82 -16.19
CA ILE A 31 -1.96 -19.05 -17.15
C ILE A 31 -2.38 -19.95 -18.32
N ASP A 32 -3.67 -19.93 -18.64
CA ASP A 32 -4.26 -20.70 -19.73
C ASP A 32 -3.75 -20.21 -21.09
N ARG A 33 -2.79 -20.94 -21.64
CA ARG A 33 -2.15 -20.65 -22.94
C ARG A 33 -3.08 -20.82 -24.12
N THR A 34 -4.26 -21.38 -23.94
CA THR A 34 -5.27 -21.45 -25.01
C THR A 34 -6.03 -20.13 -25.15
N GLN A 35 -6.06 -19.32 -24.09
CA GLN A 35 -6.73 -18.02 -24.04
C GLN A 35 -5.74 -16.86 -24.14
N PHE A 36 -4.50 -17.03 -23.63
CA PHE A 36 -3.56 -15.93 -23.42
C PHE A 36 -2.18 -16.17 -24.01
N GLU A 37 -1.69 -15.19 -24.76
CA GLU A 37 -0.27 -15.00 -25.06
C GLU A 37 0.35 -14.18 -23.94
N ILE A 38 1.46 -14.62 -23.34
CA ILE A 38 2.09 -13.93 -22.23
C ILE A 38 3.47 -13.40 -22.57
N GLU A 39 3.73 -12.19 -22.07
CA GLU A 39 5.02 -11.53 -22.05
C GLU A 39 5.39 -11.19 -20.61
N VAL A 40 6.66 -11.37 -20.22
CA VAL A 40 7.13 -11.09 -18.86
C VAL A 40 8.29 -10.11 -18.91
N VAL A 41 8.13 -8.95 -18.27
CA VAL A 41 9.15 -7.90 -18.23
C VAL A 41 9.43 -7.47 -16.79
N LYS A 42 10.69 -7.10 -16.50
CA LYS A 42 11.12 -6.68 -15.16
C LYS A 42 11.38 -5.18 -15.09
N THR A 43 11.05 -4.56 -13.98
CA THR A 43 11.45 -3.19 -13.69
C THR A 43 12.92 -3.12 -13.27
N ALA A 44 13.57 -1.98 -13.53
CA ALA A 44 14.97 -1.74 -13.18
C ALA A 44 15.14 -0.56 -12.18
N TRP A 45 14.19 0.38 -12.14
CA TRP A 45 14.18 1.55 -11.26
C TRP A 45 12.76 1.99 -10.94
N ALA A 46 12.56 2.91 -10.00
CA ALA A 46 11.28 3.51 -9.68
C ALA A 46 10.74 4.33 -10.89
N GLY A 47 9.46 4.16 -11.23
CA GLY A 47 8.84 4.75 -12.42
C GLY A 47 8.97 3.91 -13.69
N HIS A 48 9.81 2.85 -13.69
CA HIS A 48 10.00 2.02 -14.89
C HIS A 48 8.75 1.22 -15.27
N ALA A 49 7.91 0.83 -14.30
CA ALA A 49 6.69 0.10 -14.60
C ALA A 49 5.71 0.93 -15.44
N THR A 50 5.66 2.25 -15.24
CA THR A 50 4.86 3.16 -16.09
C THR A 50 5.33 3.14 -17.55
N LEU A 51 6.65 3.17 -17.79
CA LEU A 51 7.20 3.12 -19.14
C LEU A 51 6.91 1.77 -19.81
N LEU A 52 7.16 0.66 -19.11
CA LEU A 52 6.89 -0.68 -19.60
C LEU A 52 5.40 -0.91 -19.90
N ALA A 53 4.51 -0.38 -19.05
CA ALA A 53 3.07 -0.46 -19.28
C ALA A 53 2.63 0.31 -20.53
N ARG A 54 3.18 1.51 -20.77
CA ARG A 54 2.94 2.26 -22.02
C ARG A 54 3.43 1.49 -23.25
N GLN A 55 4.61 0.90 -23.18
CA GLN A 55 5.15 0.06 -24.26
C GLN A 55 4.25 -1.16 -24.52
N ALA A 56 3.72 -1.80 -23.46
CA ALA A 56 2.78 -2.90 -23.60
C ALA A 56 1.46 -2.47 -24.27
N VAL A 57 0.93 -1.27 -23.91
CA VAL A 57 -0.25 -0.69 -24.58
C VAL A 57 0.02 -0.47 -26.07
N GLU A 58 1.16 0.13 -26.43
CA GLU A 58 1.56 0.38 -27.80
C GLU A 58 1.80 -0.92 -28.60
N ALA A 59 2.27 -1.97 -27.92
CA ALA A 59 2.44 -3.32 -28.48
C ALA A 59 1.14 -4.13 -28.59
N GLY A 60 -0.02 -3.52 -28.25
CA GLY A 60 -1.34 -4.12 -28.40
C GLY A 60 -1.67 -5.15 -27.32
N ALA A 61 -1.18 -4.98 -26.09
CA ALA A 61 -1.62 -5.79 -24.97
C ALA A 61 -3.12 -5.58 -24.68
N ASP A 62 -3.84 -6.63 -24.31
CA ASP A 62 -5.21 -6.57 -23.80
C ASP A 62 -5.24 -6.37 -22.30
N ILE A 63 -4.22 -6.92 -21.60
CA ILE A 63 -4.09 -6.87 -20.15
C ILE A 63 -2.63 -6.55 -19.81
N VAL A 64 -2.42 -5.63 -18.86
CA VAL A 64 -1.12 -5.41 -18.22
C VAL A 64 -1.24 -5.78 -16.75
N CYS A 65 -0.45 -6.75 -16.33
CA CYS A 65 -0.46 -7.28 -14.97
C CYS A 65 0.67 -6.68 -14.14
N ALA A 66 0.32 -5.97 -13.07
CA ALA A 66 1.25 -5.48 -12.07
C ALA A 66 1.57 -6.57 -11.05
N VAL A 67 2.83 -7.05 -11.03
CA VAL A 67 3.32 -8.05 -10.07
C VAL A 67 4.19 -7.36 -9.04
N GLY A 68 3.58 -6.91 -7.95
CA GLY A 68 4.27 -6.08 -6.95
C GLY A 68 3.40 -5.63 -5.80
N GLY A 69 3.85 -4.60 -5.11
CA GLY A 69 3.05 -3.87 -4.12
C GLY A 69 2.34 -2.68 -4.75
N ASP A 70 1.73 -1.86 -3.87
CA ASP A 70 0.92 -0.70 -4.26
C ASP A 70 1.66 0.26 -5.22
N GLY A 71 2.94 0.54 -4.98
CA GLY A 71 3.72 1.41 -5.88
C GLY A 71 3.84 0.86 -7.31
N THR A 72 4.08 -0.45 -7.48
CA THR A 72 4.15 -1.06 -8.83
C THR A 72 2.77 -1.05 -9.50
N MET A 73 1.72 -1.33 -8.73
CA MET A 73 0.34 -1.27 -9.20
C MET A 73 -0.01 0.14 -9.67
N ASN A 74 0.30 1.17 -8.87
CA ASN A 74 0.05 2.58 -9.21
C ASN A 74 0.81 3.02 -10.47
N GLU A 75 2.08 2.64 -10.61
CA GLU A 75 2.88 2.95 -11.79
C GLU A 75 2.24 2.35 -13.07
N VAL A 76 1.78 1.11 -13.01
CA VAL A 76 1.10 0.45 -14.13
C VAL A 76 -0.26 1.10 -14.39
N ALA A 77 -1.09 1.25 -13.35
CA ALA A 77 -2.45 1.78 -13.47
C ALA A 77 -2.47 3.18 -14.09
N ARG A 78 -1.54 4.06 -13.70
CA ARG A 78 -1.40 5.42 -14.28
C ARG A 78 -1.16 5.39 -15.80
N ALA A 79 -0.45 4.38 -16.31
CA ALA A 79 -0.20 4.23 -17.74
C ALA A 79 -1.42 3.72 -18.52
N LEU A 80 -2.36 3.08 -17.83
CA LEU A 80 -3.56 2.48 -18.44
C LEU A 80 -4.77 3.40 -18.44
N ILE A 81 -4.72 4.54 -17.74
CA ILE A 81 -5.81 5.53 -17.71
C ILE A 81 -6.17 5.93 -19.15
N GLY A 82 -7.47 5.89 -19.47
CA GLY A 82 -8.00 6.27 -20.78
C GLY A 82 -7.68 5.30 -21.91
N THR A 83 -7.09 4.14 -21.63
CA THR A 83 -6.85 3.07 -22.61
C THR A 83 -7.91 1.98 -22.52
N ARG A 84 -7.94 1.07 -23.50
CA ARG A 84 -8.78 -0.13 -23.47
C ARG A 84 -8.15 -1.29 -22.71
N VAL A 85 -6.86 -1.19 -22.38
CA VAL A 85 -6.07 -2.24 -21.73
C VAL A 85 -6.49 -2.38 -20.28
N ALA A 86 -6.68 -3.60 -19.80
CA ALA A 86 -7.10 -3.85 -18.43
C ALA A 86 -5.90 -4.03 -17.49
N LEU A 87 -6.00 -3.44 -16.31
CA LEU A 87 -5.09 -3.67 -15.19
C LEU A 87 -5.41 -5.02 -14.55
N ALA A 88 -4.42 -5.91 -14.43
CA ALA A 88 -4.46 -7.06 -13.54
C ALA A 88 -3.47 -6.87 -12.39
N ILE A 89 -3.73 -7.48 -11.22
CA ILE A 89 -2.90 -7.31 -10.03
C ILE A 89 -2.53 -8.68 -9.47
N ILE A 90 -1.22 -8.92 -9.30
CA ILE A 90 -0.70 -10.02 -8.47
C ILE A 90 -0.03 -9.35 -7.26
N PRO A 91 -0.73 -9.32 -6.09
CA PRO A 91 -0.29 -8.59 -4.93
C PRO A 91 0.91 -9.27 -4.27
N CYS A 92 2.00 -8.53 -4.11
CA CYS A 92 3.23 -9.02 -3.48
C CYS A 92 3.80 -8.01 -2.46
N GLY A 93 3.08 -6.93 -2.20
CA GLY A 93 3.44 -5.92 -1.20
C GLY A 93 2.93 -6.25 0.19
N SER A 94 3.16 -5.35 1.14
CA SER A 94 2.60 -5.44 2.49
C SER A 94 1.22 -4.81 2.61
N GLY A 95 0.94 -3.73 1.87
CA GLY A 95 -0.34 -3.01 1.94
C GLY A 95 -1.40 -3.65 1.05
N ASN A 96 -1.15 -3.65 -0.25
CA ASN A 96 -2.01 -4.16 -1.31
C ASN A 96 -3.45 -3.62 -1.24
N GLY A 97 -3.59 -2.30 -1.01
CA GLY A 97 -4.87 -1.65 -0.73
C GLY A 97 -5.93 -1.88 -1.80
N LEU A 98 -5.60 -1.64 -3.07
CA LEU A 98 -6.55 -1.86 -4.18
C LEU A 98 -6.88 -3.35 -4.37
N ALA A 99 -5.90 -4.24 -4.26
CA ALA A 99 -6.14 -5.67 -4.39
C ALA A 99 -7.09 -6.19 -3.30
N ARG A 100 -6.92 -5.72 -2.06
CA ARG A 100 -7.82 -6.05 -0.93
C ARG A 100 -9.23 -5.51 -1.18
N HIS A 101 -9.34 -4.25 -1.60
CA HIS A 101 -10.64 -3.65 -1.92
C HIS A 101 -11.38 -4.39 -3.04
N LEU A 102 -10.66 -4.81 -4.07
CA LEU A 102 -11.21 -5.59 -5.20
C LEU A 102 -11.38 -7.09 -4.89
N HIS A 103 -11.09 -7.54 -3.66
CA HIS A 103 -11.12 -8.94 -3.23
C HIS A 103 -10.24 -9.86 -4.12
N ILE A 104 -9.15 -9.34 -4.65
CA ILE A 104 -8.15 -10.12 -5.35
C ILE A 104 -7.38 -10.93 -4.29
N PRO A 105 -7.21 -12.26 -4.48
CA PRO A 105 -6.47 -13.09 -3.54
C PRO A 105 -5.07 -12.53 -3.26
N LEU A 106 -4.71 -12.44 -1.96
CA LEU A 106 -3.37 -11.99 -1.56
C LEU A 106 -2.30 -13.06 -1.77
N ASP A 107 -2.71 -14.32 -1.89
CA ASP A 107 -1.85 -15.41 -2.36
C ASP A 107 -1.56 -15.19 -3.85
N PRO A 108 -0.29 -14.98 -4.26
CA PRO A 108 0.07 -14.75 -5.66
C PRO A 108 -0.38 -15.86 -6.60
N ILE A 109 -0.38 -17.12 -6.15
CA ILE A 109 -0.80 -18.27 -6.95
C ILE A 109 -2.29 -18.19 -7.27
N ARG A 110 -3.12 -17.94 -6.27
CA ARG A 110 -4.56 -17.75 -6.45
C ARG A 110 -4.88 -16.51 -7.29
N ALA A 111 -4.08 -15.44 -7.16
CA ALA A 111 -4.22 -14.25 -7.98
C ALA A 111 -3.90 -14.51 -9.46
N ILE A 112 -2.90 -15.36 -9.74
CA ILE A 112 -2.59 -15.82 -11.12
C ILE A 112 -3.76 -16.64 -11.68
N GLU A 113 -4.26 -17.60 -10.92
CA GLU A 113 -5.38 -18.48 -11.33
C GLU A 113 -6.67 -17.66 -11.58
N LEU A 114 -6.91 -16.61 -10.80
CA LEU A 114 -8.04 -15.70 -11.00
C LEU A 114 -8.06 -15.11 -12.41
N ILE A 115 -6.93 -14.76 -12.99
CA ILE A 115 -6.85 -14.12 -14.32
C ILE A 115 -7.53 -14.98 -15.40
N ASN A 116 -7.46 -16.31 -15.29
CA ASN A 116 -8.08 -17.22 -16.26
C ASN A 116 -9.61 -17.17 -16.26
N THR A 117 -10.23 -16.77 -15.15
CA THR A 117 -11.69 -16.81 -14.94
C THR A 117 -12.31 -15.48 -14.60
N ALA A 118 -11.50 -14.44 -14.47
CA ALA A 118 -11.94 -13.10 -14.06
C ALA A 118 -12.70 -12.37 -15.17
N THR A 119 -13.43 -11.35 -14.75
CA THR A 119 -14.11 -10.41 -15.65
C THR A 119 -13.34 -9.09 -15.69
N ILE A 120 -13.35 -8.45 -16.85
CA ILE A 120 -12.86 -7.07 -16.96
C ILE A 120 -14.03 -6.14 -16.66
N ARG A 121 -13.84 -5.22 -15.73
CA ARG A 121 -14.83 -4.21 -15.32
C ARG A 121 -14.20 -2.84 -15.33
N GLN A 122 -15.01 -1.83 -15.66
CA GLN A 122 -14.60 -0.45 -15.53
C GLN A 122 -14.55 -0.05 -14.06
N MET A 123 -13.56 0.75 -13.70
CA MET A 123 -13.33 1.25 -12.38
C MET A 123 -13.09 2.76 -12.43
N ASP A 124 -13.59 3.46 -11.44
CA ASP A 124 -13.34 4.86 -11.21
C ASP A 124 -11.91 5.05 -10.68
N TYR A 125 -11.39 6.24 -10.82
CA TYR A 125 -10.19 6.68 -10.10
C TYR A 125 -10.36 8.13 -9.64
N GLY A 126 -9.60 8.54 -8.65
CA GLY A 126 -9.62 9.92 -8.19
C GLY A 126 -8.47 10.75 -8.76
N LEU A 127 -8.65 12.06 -8.77
CA LEU A 127 -7.63 13.05 -9.01
C LEU A 127 -7.49 13.94 -7.78
N ILE A 128 -6.28 14.15 -7.28
CA ILE A 128 -5.95 15.21 -6.34
C ILE A 128 -5.05 16.22 -7.06
N ASN A 129 -5.58 17.41 -7.30
CA ASN A 129 -5.06 18.33 -8.29
C ASN A 129 -4.95 17.63 -9.65
N GLN A 130 -3.74 17.35 -10.14
CA GLN A 130 -3.51 16.63 -11.40
C GLN A 130 -2.96 15.20 -11.20
N HIS A 131 -2.88 14.73 -9.95
CA HIS A 131 -2.29 13.43 -9.61
C HIS A 131 -3.37 12.37 -9.47
N PRO A 132 -3.38 11.32 -10.31
CA PRO A 132 -4.33 10.24 -10.18
C PRO A 132 -4.01 9.35 -8.96
N PHE A 133 -5.07 8.91 -8.28
CA PHE A 133 -5.02 7.92 -7.22
C PHE A 133 -6.11 6.86 -7.41
N PHE A 134 -5.86 5.65 -6.94
CA PHE A 134 -6.75 4.50 -7.13
C PHE A 134 -7.34 4.02 -5.81
N CYS A 135 -6.65 4.25 -4.69
CA CYS A 135 -7.14 3.93 -3.36
C CYS A 135 -7.60 5.19 -2.62
N THR A 136 -6.65 5.98 -2.13
CA THR A 136 -6.96 7.10 -1.23
C THR A 136 -6.02 8.28 -1.49
N CYS A 137 -6.51 9.46 -1.19
CA CYS A 137 -5.69 10.66 -1.10
C CYS A 137 -6.11 11.48 0.12
N GLY A 138 -5.32 12.48 0.49
CA GLY A 138 -5.72 13.33 1.59
C GLY A 138 -4.71 14.38 2.02
N VAL A 139 -5.14 15.11 3.05
CA VAL A 139 -4.40 16.19 3.70
C VAL A 139 -4.40 16.01 5.22
N GLY A 140 -3.43 16.58 5.89
CA GLY A 140 -3.35 16.52 7.33
C GLY A 140 -2.39 15.45 7.82
N PHE A 141 -2.76 14.73 8.87
CA PHE A 141 -1.86 13.77 9.51
C PHE A 141 -1.46 12.60 8.61
N ASP A 142 -2.35 12.11 7.75
CA ASP A 142 -2.05 11.02 6.81
C ASP A 142 -0.98 11.42 5.77
N ALA A 143 -1.06 12.63 5.23
CA ALA A 143 -0.05 13.19 4.36
C ALA A 143 1.29 13.39 5.08
N PHE A 144 1.25 13.87 6.33
CA PHE A 144 2.42 14.02 7.19
C PHE A 144 3.09 12.66 7.46
N ILE A 145 2.33 11.62 7.77
CA ILE A 145 2.86 10.27 7.99
C ILE A 145 3.41 9.67 6.68
N SER A 146 2.75 9.87 5.56
CA SER A 146 3.25 9.45 4.23
C SER A 146 4.62 10.06 3.93
N GLU A 147 4.81 11.35 4.23
CA GLU A 147 6.11 12.02 4.08
C GLU A 147 7.18 11.41 5.01
N LYS A 148 6.85 11.13 6.27
CA LYS A 148 7.77 10.50 7.21
C LYS A 148 8.14 9.09 6.76
N PHE A 149 7.17 8.32 6.29
CA PHE A 149 7.36 6.95 5.82
C PHE A 149 8.20 6.89 4.53
N ALA A 150 7.99 7.83 3.60
CA ALA A 150 8.80 7.94 2.38
C ALA A 150 10.28 8.18 2.69
N LYS A 151 10.60 8.91 3.78
CA LYS A 151 11.96 9.20 4.26
C LYS A 151 12.54 8.10 5.15
N ALA A 152 11.74 7.15 5.65
CA ALA A 152 12.20 6.09 6.54
C ALA A 152 12.98 5.00 5.78
N LYS A 153 14.09 4.55 6.34
CA LYS A 153 14.92 3.46 5.79
C LYS A 153 14.30 2.07 5.99
N LEU A 154 13.46 1.91 7.01
CA LEU A 154 12.77 0.66 7.34
C LEU A 154 11.31 0.75 6.88
N ARG A 155 10.86 -0.24 6.14
CA ARG A 155 9.48 -0.38 5.66
C ARG A 155 8.80 -1.55 6.37
N GLY A 156 7.53 -1.41 6.70
CA GLY A 156 6.72 -2.48 7.28
C GLY A 156 5.56 -1.94 8.13
N PRO A 157 4.53 -2.77 8.39
CA PRO A 157 3.33 -2.35 9.13
C PRO A 157 3.65 -1.85 10.55
N LEU A 158 4.59 -2.48 11.25
CA LEU A 158 5.00 -2.07 12.60
C LEU A 158 5.67 -0.69 12.62
N THR A 159 6.51 -0.38 11.64
CA THR A 159 7.13 0.95 11.51
C THR A 159 6.09 2.01 11.22
N TYR A 160 5.04 1.68 10.46
CA TYR A 160 3.91 2.56 10.23
C TYR A 160 3.15 2.85 11.53
N VAL A 161 2.75 1.82 12.27
CA VAL A 161 2.04 1.96 13.55
C VAL A 161 2.86 2.75 14.57
N GLU A 162 4.16 2.48 14.70
CA GLU A 162 5.06 3.21 15.60
C GLU A 162 5.15 4.70 15.22
N ASN A 163 5.27 5.01 13.94
CA ASN A 163 5.27 6.39 13.45
C ASN A 163 3.94 7.10 13.69
N VAL A 164 2.81 6.41 13.50
CA VAL A 164 1.47 6.94 13.79
C VAL A 164 1.34 7.27 15.28
N LEU A 165 1.72 6.36 16.16
CA LEU A 165 1.63 6.57 17.61
C LEU A 165 2.57 7.67 18.10
N THR A 166 3.83 7.68 17.68
CA THR A 166 4.83 8.66 18.17
C THR A 166 4.65 10.05 17.60
N ASN A 167 4.18 10.19 16.38
CA ASN A 167 4.00 11.49 15.72
C ASN A 167 2.57 12.03 15.83
N GLY A 168 1.56 11.16 15.98
CA GLY A 168 0.17 11.56 16.13
C GLY A 168 -0.04 12.47 17.35
N LEU A 169 0.66 12.17 18.44
CA LEU A 169 0.63 12.98 19.67
C LEU A 169 1.26 14.37 19.54
N LYS A 170 2.12 14.57 18.54
CA LYS A 170 2.84 15.85 18.29
C LYS A 170 2.24 16.61 17.12
N TYR A 171 1.32 16.01 16.39
CA TYR A 171 0.70 16.64 15.24
C TYR A 171 -0.35 17.70 15.70
N ASN A 172 -0.26 18.89 15.13
CA ASN A 172 -1.23 19.98 15.38
C ASN A 172 -2.30 19.94 14.29
N PRO A 173 -3.56 19.61 14.63
CA PRO A 173 -4.67 19.68 13.67
C PRO A 173 -4.87 21.09 13.13
N GLU A 174 -5.12 21.19 11.82
CA GLU A 174 -5.33 22.44 11.11
C GLU A 174 -6.83 22.73 10.90
N THR A 175 -7.17 23.98 10.64
CA THR A 175 -8.52 24.37 10.22
C THR A 175 -8.54 24.46 8.69
N TYR A 176 -9.58 23.88 8.11
CA TYR A 176 -9.80 23.82 6.67
C TYR A 176 -11.17 24.43 6.33
N ASP A 177 -11.21 25.21 5.26
CA ASP A 177 -12.45 25.59 4.60
C ASP A 177 -12.67 24.61 3.45
N ILE A 178 -13.87 24.05 3.36
CA ILE A 178 -14.14 22.90 2.51
C ILE A 178 -15.39 23.21 1.66
N ASP A 179 -15.23 23.19 0.34
CA ASP A 179 -16.30 23.26 -0.64
C ASP A 179 -16.55 21.86 -1.21
N ILE A 180 -17.78 21.39 -1.10
CA ILE A 180 -18.20 20.02 -1.48
C ILE A 180 -19.18 20.12 -2.61
N ILE A 181 -18.95 19.35 -3.69
CA ILE A 181 -19.90 19.16 -4.81
C ILE A 181 -20.36 17.70 -4.82
N GLY A 182 -21.53 17.47 -4.23
CA GLY A 182 -22.23 16.19 -4.19
C GLY A 182 -23.55 16.24 -4.97
N GLU A 183 -24.63 15.89 -4.30
CA GLU A 183 -26.00 16.16 -4.79
C GLU A 183 -26.33 17.65 -4.71
N HIS A 184 -25.75 18.34 -3.71
CA HIS A 184 -25.83 19.78 -3.53
C HIS A 184 -24.42 20.33 -3.29
N GLU A 185 -24.28 21.66 -3.47
CA GLU A 185 -23.08 22.38 -3.10
C GLU A 185 -23.15 22.74 -1.61
N GLU A 186 -22.13 22.37 -0.85
CA GLU A 186 -22.04 22.64 0.57
C GLU A 186 -20.71 23.28 0.91
N HIS A 187 -20.70 24.19 1.86
CA HIS A 187 -19.50 24.80 2.42
C HIS A 187 -19.43 24.53 3.92
N SER A 188 -18.24 24.16 4.41
CA SER A 188 -18.02 23.99 5.84
C SER A 188 -16.61 24.41 6.25
N THR A 189 -16.48 24.99 7.43
CA THR A 189 -15.21 25.31 8.07
C THR A 189 -15.04 24.43 9.30
N GLN A 190 -14.00 23.61 9.34
CA GLN A 190 -13.78 22.74 10.48
C GLN A 190 -12.32 22.45 10.75
N LYS A 191 -12.00 22.22 12.04
CA LYS A 191 -10.68 21.75 12.44
C LYS A 191 -10.62 20.25 12.30
N ALA A 192 -9.61 19.75 11.56
CA ALA A 192 -9.42 18.34 11.31
C ALA A 192 -8.01 17.87 11.66
N PHE A 193 -7.92 16.63 12.16
CA PHE A 193 -6.67 15.89 12.30
C PHE A 193 -6.21 15.38 10.93
N LEU A 194 -7.14 14.87 10.12
CA LEU A 194 -6.94 14.55 8.71
C LEU A 194 -8.25 14.65 7.92
N ILE A 195 -8.13 14.82 6.61
CA ILE A 195 -9.21 14.68 5.64
C ILE A 195 -8.74 13.70 4.59
N ALA A 196 -9.39 12.54 4.52
CA ALA A 196 -9.09 11.49 3.55
C ALA A 196 -10.25 11.35 2.56
N CYS A 197 -9.91 11.22 1.28
CA CYS A 197 -10.85 10.94 0.21
C CYS A 197 -10.50 9.57 -0.39
N GLY A 198 -11.44 8.63 -0.34
CA GLY A 198 -11.28 7.28 -0.83
C GLY A 198 -12.07 7.03 -2.12
N ASN A 199 -11.40 6.51 -3.13
CA ASN A 199 -12.00 5.79 -4.23
C ASN A 199 -12.14 4.31 -3.87
N ALA A 200 -11.24 3.80 -3.01
CA ALA A 200 -11.28 2.47 -2.42
C ALA A 200 -11.34 2.56 -0.88
N SER A 201 -11.72 1.47 -0.24
CA SER A 201 -12.13 1.45 1.18
C SER A 201 -10.99 1.63 2.19
N GLN A 202 -9.73 1.44 1.80
CA GLN A 202 -8.64 1.30 2.77
C GLN A 202 -7.29 1.82 2.27
N TYR A 203 -6.42 2.19 3.21
CA TYR A 203 -5.01 2.48 2.93
C TYR A 203 -4.19 1.22 2.58
N GLY A 204 -4.69 0.04 2.90
CA GLY A 204 -4.01 -1.25 2.89
C GLY A 204 -3.91 -1.85 4.29
N ASN A 205 -3.45 -3.11 4.40
CA ASN A 205 -3.33 -3.84 5.67
C ASN A 205 -4.62 -3.82 6.52
N ASN A 206 -5.79 -3.80 5.87
CA ASN A 206 -7.10 -3.73 6.52
C ASN A 206 -7.30 -2.50 7.41
N PHE A 207 -6.67 -1.37 7.09
CA PHE A 207 -6.97 -0.07 7.69
C PHE A 207 -7.99 0.67 6.83
N TYR A 208 -9.26 0.57 7.22
CA TYR A 208 -10.40 1.11 6.47
C TYR A 208 -10.66 2.56 6.86
N ILE A 209 -10.30 3.48 5.98
CA ILE A 209 -10.57 4.92 6.19
C ILE A 209 -11.92 5.33 5.57
N THR A 210 -12.33 4.67 4.51
CA THR A 210 -13.57 4.88 3.78
C THR A 210 -14.24 3.53 3.50
N PRO A 211 -14.71 2.81 4.54
CA PRO A 211 -15.16 1.41 4.42
C PRO A 211 -16.32 1.22 3.43
N GLY A 212 -17.15 2.25 3.23
CA GLY A 212 -18.27 2.23 2.29
C GLY A 212 -17.92 2.55 0.86
N ALA A 213 -16.65 2.89 0.54
CA ALA A 213 -16.25 3.31 -0.79
C ALA A 213 -16.50 2.24 -1.86
N SER A 214 -16.91 2.69 -3.03
CA SER A 214 -17.10 1.86 -4.23
C SER A 214 -16.33 2.45 -5.41
N VAL A 215 -15.52 1.65 -6.05
CA VAL A 215 -14.77 2.07 -7.25
C VAL A 215 -15.62 2.15 -8.53
N ARG A 216 -16.97 2.22 -8.41
CA ARG A 216 -17.87 2.14 -9.57
C ARG A 216 -19.11 3.01 -9.49
N ASP A 217 -19.30 3.77 -8.44
CA ASP A 217 -20.52 4.57 -8.23
C ASP A 217 -20.36 6.04 -8.66
N GLY A 218 -19.16 6.41 -9.15
CA GLY A 218 -18.87 7.78 -9.58
C GLY A 218 -18.77 8.78 -8.44
N LEU A 219 -18.48 8.31 -7.22
CA LEU A 219 -18.34 9.11 -6.02
C LEU A 219 -17.01 8.86 -5.30
N LEU A 220 -16.59 9.82 -4.50
CA LEU A 220 -15.56 9.67 -3.50
C LEU A 220 -16.21 9.60 -2.13
N ASP A 221 -15.75 8.68 -1.31
CA ASP A 221 -16.08 8.65 0.11
C ASP A 221 -15.08 9.52 0.88
N VAL A 222 -15.56 10.48 1.62
CA VAL A 222 -14.74 11.40 2.41
C VAL A 222 -14.87 11.07 3.88
N THR A 223 -13.74 10.94 4.56
CA THR A 223 -13.68 10.80 6.01
C THR A 223 -12.84 11.92 6.60
N ILE A 224 -13.46 12.70 7.49
CA ILE A 224 -12.78 13.72 8.26
C ILE A 224 -12.64 13.22 9.69
N ILE A 225 -11.41 13.10 10.19
CA ILE A 225 -11.15 12.79 11.59
C ILE A 225 -10.92 14.12 12.32
N LYS A 226 -11.78 14.40 13.30
CA LYS A 226 -11.68 15.58 14.16
C LYS A 226 -10.48 15.45 15.11
N PRO A 227 -10.02 16.55 15.71
CA PRO A 227 -9.00 16.49 16.76
C PRO A 227 -9.47 15.58 17.92
N PHE A 228 -8.59 14.72 18.39
CA PHE A 228 -8.85 13.78 19.47
C PHE A 228 -7.68 13.71 20.45
N THR A 229 -7.88 13.13 21.61
CA THR A 229 -6.86 12.97 22.65
C THR A 229 -6.16 11.62 22.57
N VAL A 230 -5.07 11.45 23.32
CA VAL A 230 -4.35 10.18 23.45
C VAL A 230 -5.27 9.05 23.96
N LEU A 231 -6.26 9.40 24.80
CA LEU A 231 -7.20 8.43 25.37
C LEU A 231 -8.17 7.89 24.32
N ASP A 232 -8.45 8.66 23.27
CA ASP A 232 -9.35 8.29 22.17
C ASP A 232 -8.62 7.43 21.11
N ALA A 233 -7.28 7.52 21.05
CA ALA A 233 -6.49 6.90 19.99
C ALA A 233 -6.70 5.36 19.84
N PRO A 234 -6.81 4.56 20.92
CA PRO A 234 -7.09 3.13 20.80
C PRO A 234 -8.43 2.85 20.14
N GLN A 235 -9.47 3.64 20.48
CA GLN A 235 -10.80 3.48 19.90
C GLN A 235 -10.79 3.87 18.42
N VAL A 236 -10.16 4.98 18.05
CA VAL A 236 -9.99 5.42 16.66
C VAL A 236 -9.29 4.32 15.84
N ALA A 237 -8.19 3.76 16.36
CA ALA A 237 -7.47 2.68 15.69
C ALA A 237 -8.33 1.43 15.50
N LEU A 238 -9.09 1.01 16.53
CA LEU A 238 -9.98 -0.15 16.45
C LEU A 238 -11.07 0.04 15.38
N GLN A 239 -11.62 1.25 15.27
CA GLN A 239 -12.64 1.56 14.27
C GLN A 239 -12.10 1.57 12.85
N LEU A 240 -10.87 2.06 12.65
CA LEU A 240 -10.19 1.99 11.36
C LEU A 240 -9.90 0.52 10.95
N VAL A 241 -9.51 -0.33 11.89
CA VAL A 241 -9.31 -1.77 11.63
C VAL A 241 -10.63 -2.49 11.37
N GLY A 242 -11.67 -2.16 12.14
CA GLY A 242 -12.99 -2.78 12.01
C GLY A 242 -13.84 -2.23 10.86
N GLY A 243 -13.44 -1.13 10.23
CA GLY A 243 -14.26 -0.47 9.20
C GLY A 243 -15.55 0.13 9.75
N THR A 244 -15.55 0.57 11.01
CA THR A 244 -16.76 1.08 11.71
C THR A 244 -16.66 2.58 12.02
N VAL A 245 -16.03 3.34 11.13
CA VAL A 245 -15.75 4.78 11.31
C VAL A 245 -17.03 5.62 11.50
N GLU A 246 -18.14 5.24 10.87
CA GLU A 246 -19.41 5.96 10.95
C GLU A 246 -20.06 5.94 12.34
N SER A 247 -19.64 5.05 13.22
CA SER A 247 -20.24 4.88 14.56
C SER A 247 -19.69 5.82 15.63
N ASN A 248 -18.73 6.69 15.29
CA ASN A 248 -18.05 7.54 16.27
C ASN A 248 -18.12 9.02 15.88
N HIS A 249 -18.49 9.87 16.84
CA HIS A 249 -18.60 11.34 16.70
C HIS A 249 -17.31 12.06 16.30
N LEU A 250 -16.14 11.41 16.46
CA LEU A 250 -14.85 11.92 16.00
C LEU A 250 -14.69 11.85 14.50
N PHE A 251 -15.50 11.04 13.82
CA PHE A 251 -15.50 10.92 12.37
C PHE A 251 -16.70 11.68 11.79
N SER A 252 -16.48 12.30 10.64
CA SER A 252 -17.53 12.83 9.79
C SER A 252 -17.33 12.23 8.41
N THR A 253 -18.34 11.52 7.91
CA THR A 253 -18.28 10.82 6.63
C THR A 253 -19.37 11.33 5.70
N PHE A 254 -19.04 11.50 4.43
CA PHE A 254 -19.98 11.86 3.37
C PHE A 254 -19.44 11.43 2.01
N ARG A 255 -20.29 11.51 0.98
CA ARG A 255 -19.93 11.20 -0.40
C ARG A 255 -20.04 12.43 -1.28
N CYS A 256 -19.12 12.57 -2.24
CA CYS A 256 -19.14 13.68 -3.16
C CYS A 256 -18.53 13.29 -4.51
N ARG A 257 -18.77 14.14 -5.53
CA ARG A 257 -18.07 14.03 -6.82
C ARG A 257 -16.77 14.78 -6.82
N SER A 258 -16.73 15.89 -6.10
CA SER A 258 -15.50 16.65 -5.89
C SER A 258 -15.56 17.42 -4.59
N ILE A 259 -14.36 17.73 -4.08
CA ILE A 259 -14.14 18.52 -2.88
C ILE A 259 -12.95 19.45 -3.12
N THR A 260 -13.08 20.72 -2.72
CA THR A 260 -11.98 21.67 -2.68
C THR A 260 -11.66 22.01 -1.24
N ILE A 261 -10.40 21.82 -0.85
CA ILE A 261 -9.93 22.05 0.51
C ILE A 261 -9.01 23.26 0.50
N HIS A 262 -9.39 24.30 1.25
CA HIS A 262 -8.59 25.50 1.46
C HIS A 262 -7.92 25.44 2.82
N ARG A 263 -6.64 25.73 2.86
CA ARG A 263 -5.81 25.78 4.07
C ARG A 263 -4.97 27.06 4.11
N GLN A 264 -4.53 27.46 5.30
CA GLN A 264 -3.84 28.75 5.48
C GLN A 264 -2.49 28.84 4.76
N LYS A 265 -1.82 27.71 4.54
CA LYS A 265 -0.47 27.64 3.93
C LYS A 265 -0.30 26.39 3.10
N SER A 266 0.68 26.42 2.20
CA SER A 266 1.15 25.24 1.48
C SER A 266 1.60 24.13 2.43
N GLY A 267 1.40 22.88 2.07
CA GLY A 267 1.77 21.72 2.88
C GLY A 267 1.77 20.43 2.06
N VAL A 268 2.03 19.34 2.73
CA VAL A 268 2.03 18.02 2.10
C VAL A 268 0.60 17.55 1.85
N ILE A 269 0.40 16.94 0.68
CA ILE A 269 -0.75 16.07 0.35
C ILE A 269 -0.20 14.69 0.04
N HIS A 270 -1.02 13.66 0.06
CA HIS A 270 -0.64 12.34 -0.46
C HIS A 270 -1.67 11.80 -1.45
N TYR A 271 -1.23 10.90 -2.32
CA TYR A 271 -2.05 10.10 -3.20
C TYR A 271 -1.49 8.68 -3.23
N ASP A 272 -2.29 7.71 -2.80
CA ASP A 272 -1.90 6.31 -2.63
C ASP A 272 -0.62 6.11 -1.80
N GLY A 273 -0.42 6.98 -0.79
CA GLY A 273 0.75 6.96 0.08
C GLY A 273 1.99 7.71 -0.45
N ASP A 274 1.96 8.23 -1.68
CA ASP A 274 3.04 9.06 -2.25
C ASP A 274 2.86 10.51 -1.81
N PRO A 275 3.78 11.10 -1.00
CA PRO A 275 3.68 12.48 -0.53
C PRO A 275 4.19 13.49 -1.57
N ILE A 276 3.49 14.61 -1.70
CA ILE A 276 3.92 15.74 -2.53
C ILE A 276 3.56 17.08 -1.87
N MET A 277 4.35 18.11 -2.11
CA MET A 277 4.01 19.47 -1.70
C MET A 277 2.94 20.07 -2.62
N SER A 278 1.94 20.71 -2.02
CA SER A 278 0.86 21.41 -2.72
C SER A 278 0.64 22.80 -2.15
N GLY A 279 0.01 23.65 -2.93
CA GLY A 279 -0.43 24.99 -2.53
C GLY A 279 -1.50 24.95 -1.43
N PRO A 280 -2.02 26.14 -1.05
CA PRO A 280 -3.06 26.23 -0.03
C PRO A 280 -4.42 25.74 -0.51
N GLU A 281 -4.64 25.60 -1.80
CA GLU A 281 -5.84 25.04 -2.41
C GLU A 281 -5.56 23.64 -2.95
N VAL A 282 -6.42 22.69 -2.58
CA VAL A 282 -6.33 21.29 -2.98
C VAL A 282 -7.68 20.85 -3.55
N HIS A 283 -7.72 20.58 -4.84
CA HIS A 283 -8.91 20.09 -5.52
C HIS A 283 -8.85 18.58 -5.69
N ILE A 284 -9.92 17.88 -5.29
CA ILE A 284 -10.03 16.42 -5.38
C ILE A 284 -11.34 16.10 -6.11
N SER A 285 -11.28 15.20 -7.09
CA SER A 285 -12.45 14.80 -7.87
C SER A 285 -12.37 13.34 -8.30
N VAL A 286 -13.53 12.73 -8.59
CA VAL A 286 -13.61 11.39 -9.20
C VAL A 286 -13.65 11.50 -10.70
N VAL A 287 -13.05 10.52 -11.38
CA VAL A 287 -13.18 10.28 -12.82
C VAL A 287 -13.87 8.92 -12.98
N PRO A 288 -15.17 8.90 -13.31
CA PRO A 288 -15.93 7.67 -13.45
C PRO A 288 -15.44 6.82 -14.62
N HIS A 289 -15.41 5.50 -14.42
CA HIS A 289 -15.12 4.50 -15.45
C HIS A 289 -13.82 4.73 -16.23
N GLY A 290 -12.81 5.35 -15.58
CA GLY A 290 -11.60 5.82 -16.25
C GLY A 290 -10.51 4.77 -16.48
N ILE A 291 -10.65 3.56 -15.92
CA ILE A 291 -9.70 2.46 -16.09
C ILE A 291 -10.42 1.11 -16.10
N ASN A 292 -9.94 0.18 -16.93
CA ASN A 292 -10.41 -1.21 -16.93
C ASN A 292 -9.59 -2.04 -15.94
N CYS A 293 -10.23 -2.91 -15.16
CA CYS A 293 -9.57 -3.77 -14.19
C CYS A 293 -10.08 -5.21 -14.27
N VAL A 294 -9.14 -6.16 -14.12
CA VAL A 294 -9.45 -7.59 -14.00
C VAL A 294 -9.89 -7.86 -12.55
N CYS A 295 -11.15 -8.24 -12.38
CA CYS A 295 -11.77 -8.40 -11.08
C CYS A 295 -12.40 -9.78 -10.91
N PRO A 296 -12.52 -10.29 -9.66
CA PRO A 296 -13.33 -11.46 -9.38
C PRO A 296 -14.76 -11.31 -9.91
N SER A 297 -15.36 -12.41 -10.34
CA SER A 297 -16.73 -12.40 -10.88
C SER A 297 -17.79 -12.08 -9.81
N LYS A 298 -17.50 -12.41 -8.54
CA LYS A 298 -18.35 -12.09 -7.38
C LYS A 298 -17.68 -11.00 -6.53
N GLU A 299 -18.48 -10.04 -6.07
CA GLU A 299 -18.06 -9.05 -5.10
C GLU A 299 -18.07 -9.67 -3.70
N GLY A 300 -17.02 -9.44 -2.92
CA GLY A 300 -16.99 -9.79 -1.50
C GLY A 300 -17.73 -8.71 -0.69
N VAL A 301 -18.27 -9.11 0.45
CA VAL A 301 -18.82 -8.19 1.47
C VAL A 301 -17.83 -8.12 2.62
N LEU A 302 -17.61 -6.92 3.16
CA LEU A 302 -16.75 -6.72 4.32
C LEU A 302 -17.37 -7.42 5.55
N ASP A 303 -16.71 -8.46 6.06
CA ASP A 303 -17.01 -9.04 7.37
C ASP A 303 -16.10 -8.41 8.42
N VAL A 304 -16.68 -7.58 9.28
CA VAL A 304 -15.95 -6.83 10.32
C VAL A 304 -15.26 -7.77 11.31
N ALA A 305 -15.93 -8.85 11.71
CA ALA A 305 -15.38 -9.80 12.69
C ALA A 305 -14.21 -10.59 12.10
N GLU A 306 -14.38 -11.12 10.88
CA GLU A 306 -13.34 -11.82 10.14
C GLU A 306 -12.15 -10.88 9.85
N ASN A 307 -12.42 -9.62 9.50
CA ASN A 307 -11.39 -8.65 9.24
C ASN A 307 -10.54 -8.33 10.48
N ILE A 308 -11.16 -8.08 11.63
CA ILE A 308 -10.45 -7.87 12.90
C ILE A 308 -9.61 -9.10 13.24
N GLN A 309 -10.17 -10.31 13.11
CA GLN A 309 -9.44 -11.55 13.36
C GLN A 309 -8.25 -11.71 12.45
N ASN A 310 -8.40 -11.44 11.15
CA ASN A 310 -7.32 -11.53 10.17
C ASN A 310 -6.19 -10.53 10.47
N VAL A 311 -6.51 -9.28 10.82
CA VAL A 311 -5.51 -8.27 11.22
C VAL A 311 -4.75 -8.71 12.46
N VAL A 312 -5.44 -9.22 13.48
CA VAL A 312 -4.81 -9.71 14.72
C VAL A 312 -3.87 -10.90 14.42
N MET A 313 -4.32 -11.85 13.61
CA MET A 313 -3.51 -13.01 13.23
C MET A 313 -2.30 -12.63 12.37
N GLU A 314 -2.45 -11.70 11.43
CA GLU A 314 -1.36 -11.18 10.61
C GLU A 314 -0.31 -10.46 11.48
N GLN A 315 -0.74 -9.63 12.43
CA GLN A 315 0.16 -8.96 13.38
C GLN A 315 0.89 -9.95 14.29
N PHE A 316 0.20 -10.99 14.75
CA PHE A 316 0.81 -12.04 15.56
C PHE A 316 1.87 -12.83 14.78
N GLY A 317 1.60 -13.17 13.53
CA GLY A 317 2.56 -13.81 12.61
C GLY A 317 3.80 -12.95 12.37
N LEU A 318 3.62 -11.64 12.16
CA LEU A 318 4.73 -10.69 12.02
C LEU A 318 5.58 -10.57 13.29
N MET A 319 4.97 -10.57 14.48
CA MET A 319 5.68 -10.58 15.75
C MET A 319 6.51 -11.85 15.95
N GLN A 320 5.98 -13.02 15.58
CA GLN A 320 6.73 -14.28 15.62
C GLN A 320 7.93 -14.27 14.69
N MET A 321 7.76 -13.84 13.43
CA MET A 321 8.87 -13.74 12.48
C MET A 321 9.98 -12.81 12.97
N ARG A 322 9.62 -11.65 13.55
CA ARG A 322 10.59 -10.70 14.11
C ARG A 322 11.30 -11.27 15.35
N SER A 323 10.59 -12.02 16.19
CA SER A 323 11.21 -12.74 17.32
C SER A 323 12.24 -13.76 16.84
N ASP A 324 11.94 -14.52 15.80
CA ASP A 324 12.87 -15.50 15.21
C ASP A 324 14.08 -14.83 14.55
N GLU A 325 13.90 -13.70 13.87
CA GLU A 325 15.01 -12.91 13.32
C GLU A 325 15.94 -12.37 14.41
N LEU A 326 15.38 -11.83 15.50
CA LEU A 326 16.14 -11.36 16.65
C LEU A 326 16.91 -12.50 17.32
N LEU A 327 16.29 -13.67 17.46
CA LEU A 327 16.94 -14.87 18.00
C LEU A 327 18.08 -15.35 17.10
N ARG A 328 17.89 -15.33 15.77
CA ARG A 328 18.97 -15.67 14.80
C ARG A 328 20.12 -14.67 14.87
N ALA A 329 19.82 -13.36 14.89
CA ALA A 329 20.82 -12.30 15.01
C ALA A 329 21.61 -12.42 16.33
N ASN A 330 20.94 -12.71 17.45
CA ASN A 330 21.58 -12.92 18.75
C ASN A 330 22.48 -14.16 18.77
N ARG A 331 22.05 -15.28 18.15
CA ARG A 331 22.89 -16.48 17.97
C ARG A 331 24.15 -16.18 17.14
N GLN A 332 24.02 -15.41 16.07
CA GLN A 332 25.16 -15.00 15.23
C GLN A 332 26.14 -14.08 16.00
N ALA A 333 25.61 -13.11 16.75
CA ALA A 333 26.41 -12.23 17.58
C ALA A 333 27.20 -13.02 18.67
N ASN A 334 26.52 -13.92 19.37
CA ASN A 334 27.16 -14.79 20.37
C ASN A 334 28.22 -15.72 19.77
N ARG A 335 28.03 -16.22 18.56
CA ARG A 335 29.01 -17.02 17.83
C ARG A 335 30.27 -16.17 17.51
N ARG A 336 30.09 -14.94 17.01
CA ARG A 336 31.19 -14.02 16.74
C ARG A 336 31.99 -13.68 18.01
N ILE A 337 31.31 -13.43 19.11
CA ILE A 337 31.93 -13.16 20.40
C ILE A 337 32.78 -14.36 20.85
N ARG A 338 32.25 -15.59 20.78
CA ARG A 338 33.02 -16.82 21.11
C ARG A 338 34.25 -16.98 20.24
N GLU A 339 34.13 -16.83 18.92
CA GLU A 339 35.25 -16.93 17.99
C GLU A 339 36.34 -15.88 18.29
N GLN A 340 35.90 -14.65 18.62
CA GLN A 340 36.84 -13.57 18.98
C GLN A 340 37.53 -13.83 20.33
N THR A 341 36.81 -14.34 21.31
CA THR A 341 37.38 -14.74 22.63
C THR A 341 38.37 -15.89 22.47
N GLU A 342 38.06 -16.90 21.66
CA GLU A 342 38.98 -18.01 21.38
C GLU A 342 40.27 -17.54 20.68
N ARG A 343 40.16 -16.63 19.70
CA ARG A 343 41.33 -16.02 19.05
C ARG A 343 42.20 -15.23 20.03
N THR A 344 41.60 -14.45 20.91
CA THR A 344 42.29 -13.69 21.94
C THR A 344 42.97 -14.60 22.93
N ASN A 345 42.29 -15.64 23.42
CA ASN A 345 42.87 -16.62 24.32
C ASN A 345 44.06 -17.39 23.70
N ARG A 346 43.95 -17.72 22.40
CA ARG A 346 45.06 -18.36 21.65
C ARG A 346 46.27 -17.44 21.57
N ARG A 347 46.08 -16.15 21.25
CA ARG A 347 47.16 -15.14 21.26
C ARG A 347 47.83 -15.01 22.62
N ILE A 348 47.03 -14.88 23.67
CA ILE A 348 47.58 -14.80 25.05
C ILE A 348 48.43 -16.05 25.39
N ARG A 349 47.94 -17.25 25.07
CA ARG A 349 48.70 -18.48 25.30
C ARG A 349 50.01 -18.53 24.53
N GLU A 350 50.02 -18.08 23.27
CA GLU A 350 51.25 -18.02 22.45
C GLU A 350 52.27 -16.99 22.99
N GLU A 351 51.81 -15.80 23.41
CA GLU A 351 52.64 -14.78 24.01
C GLU A 351 53.20 -15.23 25.36
N THR A 352 52.39 -15.86 26.20
CA THR A 352 52.82 -16.43 27.47
C THR A 352 53.87 -17.51 27.26
N LYS A 353 53.72 -18.41 26.30
CA LYS A 353 54.72 -19.41 25.93
C LYS A 353 56.05 -18.78 25.49
N LYS A 354 56.02 -17.71 24.70
CA LYS A 354 57.21 -16.96 24.25
C LYS A 354 57.92 -16.27 25.44
N LEU A 355 57.18 -15.71 26.38
CA LEU A 355 57.73 -15.08 27.58
C LEU A 355 58.41 -16.11 28.47
N ILE A 356 57.75 -17.25 28.74
CA ILE A 356 58.34 -18.34 29.54
C ILE A 356 59.63 -18.88 28.90
N SER A 357 59.70 -19.00 27.59
CA SER A 357 60.89 -19.46 26.87
C SER A 357 62.06 -18.45 26.92
N ARG A 358 61.76 -17.15 27.08
CA ARG A 358 62.77 -16.08 27.26
C ARG A 358 63.35 -16.02 28.70
N ILE A 359 62.55 -16.40 29.70
CA ILE A 359 62.94 -16.41 31.10
C ILE A 359 63.76 -17.67 31.41
N LYS A 360 63.68 -18.74 30.65
CA LYS A 360 64.40 -19.99 30.77
C LYS A 360 65.77 -20.00 30.08
N LYS A 361 66.11 -18.95 29.33
CA LYS A 361 67.45 -18.66 28.78
C LYS A 361 68.14 -17.60 29.60
#